data_7bbcee0bd053ff207821ebfadc0eab5e
#
_entry.id   7bbcee0bd053ff207821ebfadc0eab5e
#
_cell.length_a   1.000
_cell.length_b   1.000
_cell.length_c   1.000
_cell.angle_alpha   90.00
_cell.angle_beta   90.00
_cell.angle_gamma   90.00
#
_symmetry.space_group_name_H-M   'P 1'
#
loop_
_entity.id
_entity.type
_entity.pdbx_description
1 polymer ?
#
loop_
_entity_poly.entity_id
_entity_poly.type
_entity_poly.pdbx_seq_one_letter_code
_entity_poly.pdbx_strand_id
1 'polypeptide(L)'
;DTKDIPDFVGANDGAGGTAQMLEIARVLQKTKRSKNASPIWFVAFDGEEATDDADFYGTGLRGSKPFAKKYAKKIKELVLLDFVANKQLAIPYEASSNAEMWADLREAAERVGSDSAFPDTQQGVVEDDHTPFLRRGVRAIDLIDFNFPCWHKPCDDLTAVSKSSLDKSGEAVLEFLRARWSPS
;
A
#
# COMPACT_ATOMS: atom_id res chain seq x y z
N ASP A 1 -11.49 -4.99 12.89
CA ASP A 1 -11.59 -6.18 12.15
C ASP A 1 -11.13 -7.40 12.82
N THR A 2 -10.36 -7.32 13.67
CA THR A 2 -9.86 -8.34 14.58
C THR A 2 -10.41 -8.16 15.98
N LYS A 3 -11.58 -7.53 16.08
CA LYS A 3 -12.31 -7.31 17.34
C LYS A 3 -12.49 -8.57 18.21
N ASP A 4 -12.48 -9.73 17.58
CA ASP A 4 -12.64 -11.02 18.22
C ASP A 4 -11.28 -11.67 18.60
N ILE A 5 -10.15 -11.00 18.30
CA ILE A 5 -8.80 -11.45 18.68
C ILE A 5 -8.32 -10.61 19.87
N PRO A 6 -8.23 -11.19 21.08
CA PRO A 6 -7.72 -10.47 22.23
C PRO A 6 -6.29 -9.99 21.99
N ASP A 7 -6.00 -8.74 22.43
CA ASP A 7 -4.67 -8.13 22.37
C ASP A 7 -4.07 -8.00 20.97
N PHE A 8 -4.88 -7.99 19.91
CA PHE A 8 -4.41 -7.78 18.55
C PHE A 8 -3.81 -6.36 18.39
N VAL A 9 -2.60 -6.29 17.85
CA VAL A 9 -1.85 -5.04 17.70
C VAL A 9 -1.94 -4.50 16.27
N GLY A 10 -1.94 -5.37 15.26
CA GLY A 10 -1.96 -4.98 13.85
C GLY A 10 -0.69 -4.23 13.43
N ALA A 11 0.48 -4.73 13.81
CA ALA A 11 1.74 -4.02 13.58
C ALA A 11 2.13 -3.95 12.10
N ASN A 12 1.82 -5.00 11.33
CA ASN A 12 1.95 -5.01 9.88
C ASN A 12 0.63 -4.62 9.20
N ASP A 13 -0.47 -5.16 9.69
CA ASP A 13 -1.85 -5.00 9.25
C ASP A 13 -2.58 -3.97 10.14
N GLY A 14 -2.55 -2.75 9.93
CA GLY A 14 -2.20 -1.74 8.93
C GLY A 14 -1.35 -0.63 9.54
N ALA A 15 -0.73 -0.85 10.79
CA ALA A 15 0.09 0.18 11.39
C ALA A 15 1.36 0.44 10.56
N GLY A 16 1.94 -0.61 9.95
CA GLY A 16 3.12 -0.52 9.11
C GLY A 16 2.92 0.40 7.91
N GLY A 17 1.84 0.20 7.14
CA GLY A 17 1.48 1.05 6.00
C GLY A 17 1.20 2.49 6.41
N THR A 18 0.48 2.68 7.51
CA THR A 18 0.18 4.02 8.05
C THR A 18 1.46 4.75 8.47
N ALA A 19 2.35 4.10 9.20
CA ALA A 19 3.62 4.69 9.63
C ALA A 19 4.50 5.07 8.43
N GLN A 20 4.57 4.20 7.43
CA GLN A 20 5.33 4.45 6.20
C GLN A 20 4.75 5.64 5.41
N MET A 21 3.43 5.71 5.25
CA MET A 21 2.74 6.83 4.61
C MET A 21 3.08 8.17 5.28
N LEU A 22 3.08 8.23 6.62
CA LEU A 22 3.43 9.42 7.38
C LEU A 22 4.89 9.83 7.17
N GLU A 23 5.82 8.87 7.15
CA GLU A 23 7.24 9.14 6.91
C GLU A 23 7.49 9.62 5.49
N ILE A 24 6.89 9.01 4.48
CA ILE A 24 6.95 9.47 3.09
C ILE A 24 6.44 10.92 2.98
N ALA A 25 5.31 11.24 3.61
CA ALA A 25 4.77 12.59 3.63
C ALA A 25 5.77 13.58 4.26
N ARG A 26 6.39 13.21 5.39
CA ARG A 26 7.41 14.03 6.07
C ARG A 26 8.62 14.30 5.20
N VAL A 27 9.08 13.31 4.44
CA VAL A 27 10.23 13.44 3.53
C VAL A 27 9.88 14.31 2.33
N LEU A 28 8.74 14.07 1.70
CA LEU A 28 8.29 14.83 0.53
C LEU A 28 8.06 16.32 0.83
N GLN A 29 7.61 16.68 2.04
CA GLN A 29 7.51 18.08 2.45
C GLN A 29 8.84 18.85 2.37
N LYS A 30 9.96 18.15 2.52
CA LYS A 30 11.32 18.73 2.41
C LYS A 30 11.89 18.68 0.99
N THR A 31 11.21 18.01 0.09
CA THR A 31 11.64 17.82 -1.31
C THR A 31 11.05 18.94 -2.16
N LYS A 32 11.88 19.57 -3.01
CA LYS A 32 11.43 20.63 -3.91
C LYS A 32 10.44 20.05 -4.94
N ARG A 33 9.23 20.56 -4.92
CA ARG A 33 8.20 20.20 -5.88
C ARG A 33 8.41 20.90 -7.22
N SER A 34 8.28 20.18 -8.32
CA SER A 34 8.14 20.79 -9.66
C SER A 34 6.85 21.61 -9.74
N LYS A 35 6.88 22.72 -10.48
CA LYS A 35 5.69 23.56 -10.69
C LYS A 35 4.54 22.80 -11.38
N ASN A 36 4.87 21.80 -12.18
CA ASN A 36 3.93 21.01 -12.97
C ASN A 36 3.56 19.67 -12.31
N ALA A 37 4.11 19.36 -11.14
CA ALA A 37 3.83 18.11 -10.46
C ALA A 37 2.37 18.04 -9.99
N SER A 38 1.76 16.89 -10.19
CA SER A 38 0.43 16.63 -9.62
C SER A 38 0.48 16.63 -8.09
N PRO A 39 -0.58 17.07 -7.39
CA PRO A 39 -0.64 16.95 -5.95
C PRO A 39 -0.65 15.48 -5.54
N ILE A 40 0.03 15.16 -4.43
CA ILE A 40 -0.06 13.86 -3.78
C ILE A 40 -0.98 14.00 -2.58
N TRP A 41 -1.94 13.09 -2.48
CA TRP A 41 -2.85 12.98 -1.34
C TRP A 41 -2.43 11.79 -0.49
N PHE A 42 -2.28 12.00 0.79
CA PHE A 42 -2.08 10.95 1.77
C PHE A 42 -3.43 10.70 2.44
N VAL A 43 -3.95 9.50 2.31
CA VAL A 43 -5.29 9.14 2.73
C VAL A 43 -5.23 7.88 3.58
N ALA A 44 -5.72 7.94 4.80
CA ALA A 44 -5.98 6.76 5.62
C ALA A 44 -7.45 6.38 5.46
N PHE A 45 -7.72 5.15 5.07
CA PHE A 45 -9.07 4.62 5.01
C PHE A 45 -9.44 3.96 6.34
N ASP A 46 -10.70 4.05 6.70
CA ASP A 46 -11.27 3.39 7.86
C ASP A 46 -12.26 2.32 7.42
N GLY A 47 -12.35 1.24 8.18
CA GLY A 47 -13.32 0.18 7.93
C GLY A 47 -13.07 -0.59 6.64
N GLU A 48 -11.83 -0.94 6.37
CA GLU A 48 -11.42 -1.77 5.25
C GLU A 48 -12.03 -3.16 5.38
N GLU A 49 -11.88 -3.79 6.50
CA GLU A 49 -12.26 -5.17 6.79
C GLU A 49 -13.75 -5.46 6.64
N ALA A 50 -14.05 -6.61 6.12
CA ALA A 50 -15.42 -7.07 5.96
C ALA A 50 -16.09 -7.43 7.30
N THR A 51 -17.38 -7.26 7.39
CA THR A 51 -18.20 -7.84 8.47
C THR A 51 -18.74 -9.23 8.10
N ASP A 52 -18.59 -9.62 6.83
CA ASP A 52 -18.88 -10.93 6.29
C ASP A 52 -17.82 -11.25 5.22
N ASP A 53 -16.93 -12.19 5.52
CA ASP A 53 -15.85 -12.59 4.62
C ASP A 53 -16.34 -13.25 3.33
N ALA A 54 -17.56 -13.84 3.35
CA ALA A 54 -18.16 -14.40 2.15
C ALA A 54 -18.63 -13.33 1.14
N ASP A 55 -18.82 -12.10 1.61
CA ASP A 55 -19.11 -10.92 0.80
C ASP A 55 -18.19 -9.77 1.19
N PHE A 56 -16.88 -9.95 0.99
CA PHE A 56 -15.86 -8.97 1.38
C PHE A 56 -16.13 -7.61 0.72
N TYR A 57 -16.31 -7.59 -0.60
CA TYR A 57 -16.59 -6.32 -1.28
C TYR A 57 -17.90 -5.66 -0.82
N GLY A 58 -18.94 -6.43 -0.54
CA GLY A 58 -20.22 -5.88 -0.10
C GLY A 58 -20.15 -5.25 1.29
N THR A 59 -19.47 -5.89 2.21
CA THR A 59 -19.48 -5.54 3.63
C THR A 59 -18.21 -4.82 4.13
N GLY A 60 -17.08 -4.95 3.43
CA GLY A 60 -15.81 -4.27 3.69
C GLY A 60 -15.66 -2.96 2.92
N LEU A 61 -14.44 -2.43 2.90
CA LEU A 61 -14.03 -1.25 2.13
C LEU A 61 -14.93 -0.03 2.38
N ARG A 62 -15.38 0.13 3.62
CA ARG A 62 -16.41 1.13 4.00
C ARG A 62 -15.90 2.57 3.88
N GLY A 63 -14.59 2.79 3.99
CA GLY A 63 -13.95 4.08 3.78
C GLY A 63 -13.63 4.36 2.32
N SER A 64 -12.98 3.43 1.65
CA SER A 64 -12.50 3.62 0.26
C SER A 64 -13.62 3.66 -0.77
N LYS A 65 -14.68 2.87 -0.63
CA LYS A 65 -15.84 2.90 -1.55
C LYS A 65 -16.49 4.28 -1.70
N PRO A 66 -16.92 4.97 -0.62
CA PRO A 66 -17.49 6.31 -0.72
C PRO A 66 -16.44 7.35 -1.15
N PHE A 67 -15.18 7.19 -0.73
CA PHE A 67 -14.11 8.08 -1.15
C PHE A 67 -13.85 7.96 -2.65
N ALA A 68 -13.72 6.76 -3.18
CA ALA A 68 -13.56 6.51 -4.62
C ALA A 68 -14.77 7.04 -5.43
N LYS A 69 -16.01 6.83 -4.94
CA LYS A 69 -17.21 7.39 -5.57
C LYS A 69 -17.13 8.90 -5.71
N LYS A 70 -16.59 9.58 -4.71
CA LYS A 70 -16.52 11.05 -4.67
C LYS A 70 -15.33 11.61 -5.43
N TYR A 71 -14.16 10.95 -5.39
CA TYR A 71 -12.90 11.54 -5.78
C TYR A 71 -12.16 10.82 -6.93
N ALA A 72 -12.57 9.65 -7.38
CA ALA A 72 -11.85 8.88 -8.41
C ALA A 72 -11.53 9.71 -9.67
N LYS A 73 -12.47 10.58 -10.13
CA LYS A 73 -12.26 11.44 -11.30
C LYS A 73 -11.13 12.47 -11.14
N LYS A 74 -10.65 12.71 -9.91
CA LYS A 74 -9.55 13.62 -9.59
C LYS A 74 -8.23 12.90 -9.37
N ILE A 75 -8.25 11.58 -9.29
CA ILE A 75 -7.12 10.71 -8.97
C ILE A 75 -6.67 10.03 -10.25
N LYS A 76 -5.40 10.15 -10.60
CA LYS A 76 -4.80 9.49 -11.76
C LYS A 76 -4.21 8.13 -11.39
N GLU A 77 -3.56 8.08 -10.26
CA GLU A 77 -2.83 6.92 -9.76
C GLU A 77 -3.04 6.77 -8.26
N LEU A 78 -3.07 5.53 -7.78
CA LEU A 78 -3.16 5.18 -6.36
C LEU A 78 -2.11 4.11 -6.05
N VAL A 79 -1.40 4.28 -4.94
CA VAL A 79 -0.54 3.26 -4.32
C VAL A 79 -1.14 2.95 -2.97
N LEU A 80 -1.55 1.71 -2.78
CA LEU A 80 -1.98 1.21 -1.49
C LEU A 80 -0.78 0.59 -0.76
N LEU A 81 -0.68 0.85 0.53
CA LEU A 81 0.34 0.31 1.42
C LEU A 81 -0.37 -0.53 2.48
N ASP A 82 -0.37 -1.84 2.31
CA ASP A 82 -0.98 -2.74 3.28
C ASP A 82 0.09 -3.51 4.06
N PHE A 83 0.44 -4.75 3.72
CA PHE A 83 1.45 -5.52 4.46
C PHE A 83 2.85 -5.23 3.92
N VAL A 84 3.44 -4.12 4.36
CA VAL A 84 4.72 -3.59 3.84
C VAL A 84 5.88 -3.64 4.84
N ALA A 85 5.65 -4.22 6.03
CA ALA A 85 6.58 -4.11 7.16
C ALA A 85 7.09 -5.44 7.72
N ASN A 86 6.53 -6.60 7.34
CA ASN A 86 6.90 -7.90 7.90
C ASN A 86 8.40 -8.23 7.68
N LYS A 87 9.01 -8.94 8.64
CA LYS A 87 10.47 -9.20 8.68
C LYS A 87 11.04 -9.86 7.43
N GLN A 88 10.26 -10.71 6.77
CA GLN A 88 10.65 -11.43 5.56
C GLN A 88 9.91 -10.87 4.34
N LEU A 89 9.92 -9.55 4.21
CA LEU A 89 9.16 -8.82 3.19
C LEU A 89 9.51 -9.29 1.78
N ALA A 90 8.48 -9.74 1.07
CA ALA A 90 8.54 -10.08 -0.35
C ALA A 90 7.18 -9.77 -0.98
N ILE A 91 7.01 -8.54 -1.45
CA ILE A 91 5.78 -8.05 -2.07
C ILE A 91 5.77 -8.50 -3.53
N PRO A 92 4.96 -9.48 -3.94
CA PRO A 92 4.82 -9.88 -5.34
C PRO A 92 3.88 -8.94 -6.09
N TYR A 93 3.82 -9.07 -7.41
CA TYR A 93 2.81 -8.39 -8.21
C TYR A 93 1.42 -8.91 -7.83
N GLU A 94 0.55 -8.02 -7.35
CA GLU A 94 -0.86 -8.35 -7.12
C GLU A 94 -1.62 -8.28 -8.45
N ALA A 95 -2.38 -9.35 -8.78
CA ALA A 95 -2.83 -9.63 -10.15
C ALA A 95 -3.85 -8.61 -10.73
N SER A 96 -4.53 -7.83 -9.90
CA SER A 96 -5.43 -6.75 -10.36
C SER A 96 -4.74 -5.40 -10.50
N SER A 97 -3.55 -5.26 -9.96
CA SER A 97 -2.75 -4.04 -9.96
C SER A 97 -2.35 -3.61 -11.38
N ASN A 98 -2.16 -2.31 -11.58
CA ASN A 98 -1.72 -1.77 -12.86
C ASN A 98 -0.27 -2.17 -13.17
N ALA A 99 -0.07 -2.93 -14.24
CA ALA A 99 1.22 -3.51 -14.60
C ALA A 99 2.30 -2.47 -14.92
N GLU A 100 1.94 -1.33 -15.54
CA GLU A 100 2.90 -0.26 -15.85
C GLU A 100 3.38 0.42 -14.56
N MET A 101 2.45 0.71 -13.63
CA MET A 101 2.82 1.29 -12.34
C MET A 101 3.68 0.33 -11.51
N TRP A 102 3.40 -0.97 -11.58
CA TRP A 102 4.21 -2.00 -10.93
C TRP A 102 5.63 -2.05 -11.50
N ALA A 103 5.77 -2.02 -12.84
CA ALA A 103 7.08 -1.96 -13.49
C ALA A 103 7.87 -0.71 -13.07
N ASP A 104 7.24 0.47 -13.07
CA ASP A 104 7.84 1.72 -12.61
C ASP A 104 8.30 1.65 -11.14
N LEU A 105 7.50 0.99 -10.28
CA LEU A 105 7.86 0.80 -8.88
C LEU A 105 9.07 -0.12 -8.72
N ARG A 106 9.13 -1.23 -9.47
CA ARG A 106 10.29 -2.13 -9.43
C ARG A 106 11.56 -1.43 -9.92
N GLU A 107 11.49 -0.66 -10.99
CA GLU A 107 12.61 0.18 -11.44
C GLU A 107 13.03 1.20 -10.36
N ALA A 108 12.07 1.80 -9.66
CA ALA A 108 12.36 2.69 -8.54
C ALA A 108 13.06 1.94 -7.40
N ALA A 109 12.60 0.73 -7.07
CA ALA A 109 13.21 -0.13 -6.06
C ALA A 109 14.66 -0.52 -6.42
N GLU A 110 14.93 -0.84 -7.70
CA GLU A 110 16.28 -1.12 -8.20
C GLU A 110 17.21 0.10 -8.02
N ARG A 111 16.74 1.30 -8.36
CA ARG A 111 17.53 2.54 -8.21
C ARG A 111 17.96 2.82 -6.77
N VAL A 112 17.18 2.38 -5.79
CA VAL A 112 17.49 2.58 -4.35
C VAL A 112 18.02 1.32 -3.65
N GLY A 113 18.23 0.22 -4.40
CA GLY A 113 18.74 -1.04 -3.85
C GLY A 113 17.74 -1.79 -2.96
N SER A 114 16.45 -1.63 -3.23
CA SER A 114 15.33 -2.25 -2.49
C SER A 114 14.61 -3.35 -3.30
N ASP A 115 15.12 -3.71 -4.47
CA ASP A 115 14.57 -4.68 -5.40
C ASP A 115 14.25 -6.04 -4.76
N SER A 116 15.06 -6.45 -3.77
CA SER A 116 14.83 -7.70 -3.02
C SER A 116 13.48 -7.75 -2.28
N ALA A 117 12.84 -6.61 -2.04
CA ALA A 117 11.50 -6.54 -1.45
C ALA A 117 10.37 -6.71 -2.48
N PHE A 118 10.69 -6.67 -3.78
CA PHE A 118 9.73 -6.73 -4.89
C PHE A 118 10.13 -7.80 -5.91
N PRO A 119 10.02 -9.09 -5.56
CA PRO A 119 10.45 -10.20 -6.40
C PRO A 119 9.66 -10.25 -7.71
N ASP A 120 10.25 -10.89 -8.74
CA ASP A 120 9.60 -11.10 -10.03
C ASP A 120 8.65 -12.32 -9.95
N THR A 121 7.66 -12.18 -9.06
CA THR A 121 6.63 -13.19 -8.82
C THR A 121 5.26 -12.51 -8.77
N GLN A 122 4.20 -13.29 -8.91
CA GLN A 122 2.82 -12.82 -8.90
C GLN A 122 2.02 -13.58 -7.84
N GLN A 123 1.15 -12.86 -7.16
CA GLN A 123 0.09 -13.44 -6.32
C GLN A 123 -1.28 -13.27 -6.99
N GLY A 124 -2.31 -13.90 -6.43
CA GLY A 124 -3.69 -13.77 -6.89
C GLY A 124 -4.24 -12.35 -6.72
N VAL A 125 -5.46 -12.16 -7.18
CA VAL A 125 -6.21 -10.92 -6.93
C VAL A 125 -6.55 -10.83 -5.44
N VAL A 126 -6.26 -9.68 -4.85
CA VAL A 126 -6.67 -9.32 -3.48
C VAL A 126 -7.78 -8.26 -3.58
N GLU A 127 -8.89 -8.45 -2.90
CA GLU A 127 -9.88 -7.38 -2.74
C GLU A 127 -9.46 -6.51 -1.57
N ASP A 128 -9.15 -5.24 -1.85
CA ASP A 128 -8.64 -4.29 -0.89
C ASP A 128 -9.03 -2.85 -1.30
N ASP A 129 -8.63 -1.85 -0.54
CA ASP A 129 -8.99 -0.43 -0.72
C ASP A 129 -8.60 0.16 -2.08
N HIS A 130 -7.72 -0.48 -2.86
CA HIS A 130 -7.46 -0.12 -4.25
C HIS A 130 -8.58 -0.54 -5.22
N THR A 131 -9.32 -1.63 -4.91
CA THR A 131 -10.37 -2.20 -5.76
C THR A 131 -11.48 -1.20 -6.14
N PRO A 132 -12.05 -0.39 -5.23
CA PRO A 132 -13.04 0.62 -5.58
C PRO A 132 -12.56 1.65 -6.60
N PHE A 133 -11.24 1.91 -6.65
CA PHE A 133 -10.62 2.84 -7.60
C PHE A 133 -10.39 2.18 -8.95
N LEU A 134 -9.88 0.95 -8.98
CA LEU A 134 -9.75 0.16 -10.22
C LEU A 134 -11.09 0.04 -10.94
N ARG A 135 -12.18 -0.27 -10.21
CA ARG A 135 -13.55 -0.35 -10.75
C ARG A 135 -14.06 0.99 -11.31
N ARG A 136 -13.36 2.11 -11.08
CA ARG A 136 -13.65 3.46 -11.60
C ARG A 136 -12.61 3.95 -12.61
N GLY A 137 -11.73 3.06 -13.06
CA GLY A 137 -10.72 3.37 -14.08
C GLY A 137 -9.51 4.16 -13.58
N VAL A 138 -9.30 4.25 -12.26
CA VAL A 138 -8.05 4.78 -11.69
C VAL A 138 -6.97 3.69 -11.80
N ARG A 139 -5.79 4.06 -12.24
CA ARG A 139 -4.63 3.17 -12.19
C ARG A 139 -4.21 3.00 -10.74
N ALA A 140 -4.15 1.79 -10.26
CA ALA A 140 -3.80 1.50 -8.86
C ALA A 140 -2.86 0.31 -8.75
N ILE A 141 -2.00 0.33 -7.74
CA ILE A 141 -1.22 -0.83 -7.30
C ILE A 141 -1.45 -1.05 -5.81
N ASP A 142 -1.51 -2.31 -5.45
CA ASP A 142 -1.58 -2.76 -4.08
C ASP A 142 -0.23 -3.37 -3.68
N LEU A 143 0.38 -2.81 -2.65
CA LEU A 143 1.63 -3.28 -2.06
C LEU A 143 1.32 -4.09 -0.81
N ILE A 144 1.12 -5.38 -1.03
CA ILE A 144 0.75 -6.33 0.01
C ILE A 144 1.60 -7.61 -0.08
N ASP A 145 2.26 -8.00 1.00
CA ASP A 145 2.85 -9.34 1.13
C ASP A 145 1.86 -10.29 1.81
N PHE A 146 0.95 -10.86 1.02
CA PHE A 146 -0.12 -11.72 1.55
C PHE A 146 0.39 -13.08 2.07
N ASN A 147 1.68 -13.38 1.91
CA ASN A 147 2.32 -14.55 2.55
C ASN A 147 2.67 -14.29 4.02
N PHE A 148 2.24 -13.19 4.59
CA PHE A 148 2.47 -12.83 5.98
C PHE A 148 1.83 -13.86 6.94
N PRO A 149 2.62 -14.64 7.71
CA PRO A 149 2.09 -15.76 8.48
C PRO A 149 1.28 -15.35 9.70
N CYS A 150 1.40 -14.10 10.14
CA CYS A 150 0.69 -13.53 11.27
C CYS A 150 -0.57 -12.74 10.88
N TRP A 151 -0.98 -12.80 9.63
CA TRP A 151 -2.23 -12.21 9.18
C TRP A 151 -3.40 -12.63 10.05
N HIS A 152 -4.14 -11.67 10.60
CA HIS A 152 -5.27 -11.83 11.53
C HIS A 152 -4.94 -12.76 12.73
N LYS A 153 -3.73 -12.66 13.27
CA LYS A 153 -3.31 -13.45 14.44
C LYS A 153 -2.66 -12.57 15.50
N PRO A 154 -2.67 -13.00 16.77
CA PRO A 154 -2.02 -12.25 17.87
C PRO A 154 -0.52 -12.01 17.69
N CYS A 155 0.14 -12.76 16.80
CA CYS A 155 1.56 -12.56 16.49
C CYS A 155 1.84 -11.40 15.54
N ASP A 156 0.81 -10.69 15.03
CA ASP A 156 1.02 -9.43 14.32
C ASP A 156 1.27 -8.28 15.31
N ASP A 157 2.43 -8.34 15.94
CA ASP A 157 2.95 -7.38 16.90
C ASP A 157 4.29 -6.78 16.42
N LEU A 158 4.91 -5.95 17.24
CA LEU A 158 6.19 -5.33 16.91
C LEU A 158 7.32 -6.33 16.65
N THR A 159 7.17 -7.60 17.05
CA THR A 159 8.15 -8.65 16.75
C THR A 159 7.98 -9.21 15.35
N ALA A 160 6.86 -9.02 14.69
CA ALA A 160 6.60 -9.46 13.32
C ALA A 160 7.13 -8.52 12.26
N VAL A 161 7.34 -7.24 12.58
CA VAL A 161 7.79 -6.21 11.65
C VAL A 161 9.28 -5.92 11.79
N SER A 162 9.87 -5.26 10.78
CA SER A 162 11.25 -4.81 10.86
C SER A 162 11.47 -3.43 10.23
N LYS A 163 12.43 -2.70 10.83
CA LYS A 163 12.90 -1.44 10.27
C LYS A 163 13.42 -1.61 8.83
N SER A 164 14.18 -2.68 8.58
CA SER A 164 14.75 -2.94 7.25
C SER A 164 13.67 -3.12 6.19
N SER A 165 12.55 -3.77 6.53
CA SER A 165 11.42 -3.93 5.60
C SER A 165 10.74 -2.61 5.31
N LEU A 166 10.45 -1.82 6.36
CA LEU A 166 9.91 -0.47 6.21
C LEU A 166 10.84 0.45 5.41
N ASP A 167 12.17 0.37 5.63
CA ASP A 167 13.13 1.14 4.84
C ASP A 167 13.06 0.73 3.36
N LYS A 168 13.08 -0.56 3.04
CA LYS A 168 13.06 -1.04 1.65
C LYS A 168 11.78 -0.65 0.90
N SER A 169 10.62 -0.96 1.47
CA SER A 169 9.35 -0.62 0.84
C SER A 169 9.14 0.89 0.77
N GLY A 170 9.52 1.63 1.82
CA GLY A 170 9.42 3.08 1.89
C GLY A 170 10.30 3.81 0.90
N GLU A 171 11.57 3.43 0.76
CA GLU A 171 12.50 4.03 -0.20
C GLU A 171 12.07 3.78 -1.64
N ALA A 172 11.58 2.57 -1.95
CA ALA A 172 11.06 2.26 -3.29
C ALA A 172 9.84 3.14 -3.63
N VAL A 173 8.87 3.25 -2.73
CA VAL A 173 7.68 4.09 -2.92
C VAL A 173 8.05 5.57 -2.98
N LEU A 174 8.97 6.02 -2.14
CA LEU A 174 9.44 7.41 -2.15
C LEU A 174 10.11 7.76 -3.48
N GLU A 175 10.96 6.88 -4.01
CA GLU A 175 11.61 7.08 -5.31
C GLU A 175 10.61 7.05 -6.46
N PHE A 176 9.64 6.14 -6.43
CA PHE A 176 8.53 6.10 -7.37
C PHE A 176 7.73 7.41 -7.37
N LEU A 177 7.44 7.97 -6.19
CA LEU A 177 6.73 9.23 -6.06
C LEU A 177 7.59 10.44 -6.47
N ARG A 178 8.91 10.41 -6.24
CA ARG A 178 9.84 11.49 -6.66
C ARG A 178 9.83 11.68 -8.17
N ALA A 179 9.80 10.61 -8.94
CA ALA A 179 9.70 10.69 -10.40
C ALA A 179 8.43 11.43 -10.86
N ARG A 180 7.37 11.40 -10.07
CA ARG A 180 6.09 12.07 -10.32
C ARG A 180 6.01 13.47 -9.69
N TRP A 181 6.76 13.69 -8.61
CA TRP A 181 6.79 14.94 -7.86
C TRP A 181 7.76 15.96 -8.44
N SER A 182 8.87 15.47 -8.95
CA SER A 182 9.92 16.28 -9.57
C SER A 182 10.38 15.65 -10.89
N PRO A 183 9.50 15.58 -11.90
CA PRO A 183 9.92 15.08 -13.21
C PRO A 183 11.06 15.95 -13.73
N SER A 184 12.13 15.30 -14.18
CA SER A 184 13.32 15.90 -14.80
C SER A 184 12.98 16.77 -16.02
#